data_a99f9c88a5968d2e2e2025b500b9c860
#
_entry.id   a99f9c88a5968d2e2e2025b500b9c860
#
_cell.length_a   1.000
_cell.length_b   1.000
_cell.length_c   1.000
_cell.angle_alpha   90.00
_cell.angle_beta   90.00
_cell.angle_gamma   90.00
#
_symmetry.space_group_name_H-M   'P 1'
#
loop_
_entity.id
_entity.type
_entity.pdbx_description
1 polymer ?
#
loop_
_entity_poly.entity_id
_entity_poly.type
_entity_poly.pdbx_seq_one_letter_code
_entity_poly.pdbx_strand_id
1 'polypeptide(L)'
;VATVGVLAVAVFCGARFSAISSKPVLRVYNSGEYMDTSLIEDFQKEYNCKVVYETFDSNETMYTKLQSGAEYDVIIPSDYMIERLISEDYLQPIDWKLITNKDKIIPKLLKNDFDPDNKYTVPYYWGTVGILYDKTVVDENDLKEGWNILRNKKYSGQIYMYDSERDSFMVALKDLGYSMNTRNKDELKQAYNWLIEQNNTMKPVYVGDDVMDNMISGNKAMAVVYSGDGSYVINENDNMGFLVPDQGSNVWTDGMVITKKCKNTKLAHQFIDYFLSYDVAEQNTDYIGYDSAVKSVYEYFKNDAYAGNPGCGPDTSNPKNEVFKDQPQDIKAYSSSLWTKVKSH
;
A
#
# COMPACT_ATOMS: atom_id res chain seq x y z
N VAL A 1 -91.27 -10.38 23.69
CA VAL A 1 -89.92 -10.00 24.10
C VAL A 1 -88.93 -10.78 23.25
N ALA A 2 -88.36 -10.13 22.24
CA ALA A 2 -87.38 -10.69 21.32
C ALA A 2 -86.00 -10.19 21.71
N THR A 3 -85.11 -11.11 22.01
CA THR A 3 -83.71 -10.82 22.32
C THR A 3 -82.90 -10.92 21.03
N VAL A 4 -82.32 -9.80 20.60
CA VAL A 4 -81.43 -9.73 19.44
C VAL A 4 -80.00 -9.99 19.94
N GLY A 5 -79.45 -11.10 19.44
CA GLY A 5 -78.04 -11.42 19.71
C GLY A 5 -77.15 -10.70 18.65
N VAL A 6 -76.23 -9.85 19.11
CA VAL A 6 -75.20 -9.25 18.29
C VAL A 6 -73.99 -10.17 18.26
N LEU A 7 -73.71 -10.75 17.05
CA LEU A 7 -72.43 -11.45 16.80
C LEU A 7 -71.36 -10.45 16.44
N ALA A 8 -70.37 -10.25 17.32
CA ALA A 8 -69.20 -9.47 17.00
C ALA A 8 -68.17 -10.39 16.25
N VAL A 9 -67.94 -10.10 15.00
CA VAL A 9 -66.88 -10.73 14.20
C VAL A 9 -65.59 -9.93 14.42
N ALA A 10 -64.67 -10.50 15.15
CA ALA A 10 -63.33 -9.94 15.33
C ALA A 10 -62.48 -10.28 14.06
N VAL A 11 -62.27 -9.31 13.21
CA VAL A 11 -61.34 -9.41 12.11
C VAL A 11 -59.89 -9.21 12.65
N PHE A 12 -59.15 -10.30 12.79
CA PHE A 12 -57.72 -10.25 13.08
C PHE A 12 -56.98 -9.81 11.79
N CYS A 13 -56.70 -8.54 11.63
CA CYS A 13 -55.73 -8.03 10.67
C CYS A 13 -54.32 -8.35 11.21
N GLY A 14 -53.77 -9.50 10.84
CA GLY A 14 -52.37 -9.80 11.05
C GLY A 14 -51.47 -8.92 10.19
N ALA A 15 -51.08 -7.75 10.71
CA ALA A 15 -50.02 -6.97 10.10
C ALA A 15 -48.73 -7.78 10.17
N ARG A 16 -48.36 -8.44 9.06
CA ARG A 16 -47.00 -8.93 8.86
C ARG A 16 -46.09 -7.68 8.77
N PHE A 17 -45.48 -7.29 9.88
CA PHE A 17 -44.31 -6.45 9.85
C PHE A 17 -43.21 -7.24 9.14
N SER A 18 -43.04 -7.04 7.83
CA SER A 18 -41.82 -7.35 7.15
C SER A 18 -40.75 -6.49 7.82
N ALA A 19 -39.97 -7.07 8.72
CA ALA A 19 -38.74 -6.42 9.17
C ALA A 19 -37.96 -6.13 7.89
N ILE A 20 -37.85 -4.85 7.52
CA ILE A 20 -36.93 -4.39 6.48
C ILE A 20 -35.55 -4.71 7.06
N SER A 21 -35.03 -5.88 6.72
CA SER A 21 -33.66 -6.26 7.07
C SER A 21 -32.75 -5.28 6.37
N SER A 22 -32.22 -4.32 7.13
CA SER A 22 -31.18 -3.42 6.59
C SER A 22 -30.03 -4.31 6.17
N LYS A 23 -29.55 -4.09 4.92
CA LYS A 23 -28.37 -4.83 4.41
C LYS A 23 -27.20 -4.71 5.39
N PRO A 24 -26.43 -5.79 5.60
CA PRO A 24 -25.23 -5.71 6.42
C PRO A 24 -24.26 -4.67 5.83
N VAL A 25 -23.61 -3.92 6.70
CA VAL A 25 -22.66 -2.86 6.33
C VAL A 25 -21.25 -3.32 6.64
N LEU A 26 -20.33 -3.13 5.70
CA LEU A 26 -18.89 -3.32 5.85
C LEU A 26 -18.20 -1.96 5.69
N ARG A 27 -17.36 -1.57 6.64
CA ARG A 27 -16.55 -0.34 6.57
C ARG A 27 -15.13 -0.70 6.20
N VAL A 28 -14.68 -0.20 5.05
CA VAL A 28 -13.35 -0.45 4.50
C VAL A 28 -12.56 0.87 4.45
N TYR A 29 -11.31 0.83 4.90
CA TYR A 29 -10.42 1.99 4.91
C TYR A 29 -9.11 1.64 4.23
N ASN A 30 -8.82 2.27 3.10
CA ASN A 30 -7.71 1.95 2.22
C ASN A 30 -6.89 3.21 1.88
N SER A 31 -5.74 3.04 1.25
CA SER A 31 -5.03 4.14 0.63
C SER A 31 -5.80 4.71 -0.57
N GLY A 32 -5.55 5.98 -0.92
CA GLY A 32 -6.11 6.59 -2.13
C GLY A 32 -5.64 5.85 -3.39
N GLU A 33 -6.48 5.85 -4.45
CA GLU A 33 -6.19 5.25 -5.77
C GLU A 33 -5.67 3.80 -5.72
N TYR A 34 -6.05 3.04 -4.69
CA TYR A 34 -5.50 1.71 -4.41
C TYR A 34 -6.53 0.58 -4.51
N MET A 35 -7.65 0.84 -5.15
CA MET A 35 -8.70 -0.14 -5.44
C MET A 35 -9.64 0.37 -6.53
N ASP A 36 -9.94 -0.48 -7.51
CA ASP A 36 -11.02 -0.20 -8.47
C ASP A 36 -12.38 -0.28 -7.76
N THR A 37 -13.02 0.86 -7.61
CA THR A 37 -14.29 0.98 -6.87
C THR A 37 -15.46 0.29 -7.56
N SER A 38 -15.37 -0.02 -8.86
CA SER A 38 -16.40 -0.81 -9.55
C SER A 38 -16.50 -2.23 -8.98
N LEU A 39 -15.37 -2.79 -8.52
CA LEU A 39 -15.31 -4.10 -7.85
C LEU A 39 -16.06 -4.09 -6.51
N ILE A 40 -16.08 -2.94 -5.81
CA ILE A 40 -16.87 -2.76 -4.59
C ILE A 40 -18.36 -2.82 -4.91
N GLU A 41 -18.79 -2.20 -6.02
CA GLU A 41 -20.18 -2.24 -6.45
C GLU A 41 -20.62 -3.67 -6.77
N ASP A 42 -19.77 -4.45 -7.43
CA ASP A 42 -20.06 -5.84 -7.77
C ASP A 42 -20.06 -6.74 -6.52
N PHE A 43 -19.14 -6.54 -5.58
CA PHE A 43 -19.17 -7.19 -4.28
C PHE A 43 -20.48 -6.92 -3.53
N GLN A 44 -20.96 -5.67 -3.52
CA GLN A 44 -22.23 -5.30 -2.87
C GLN A 44 -23.44 -6.03 -3.49
N LYS A 45 -23.42 -6.21 -4.81
CA LYS A 45 -24.48 -6.95 -5.53
C LYS A 45 -24.42 -8.43 -5.18
N GLU A 46 -23.23 -9.05 -5.25
CA GLU A 46 -23.01 -10.47 -5.02
C GLU A 46 -23.37 -10.89 -3.59
N TYR A 47 -22.91 -10.10 -2.59
CA TYR A 47 -23.10 -10.44 -1.18
C TYR A 47 -24.32 -9.76 -0.53
N ASN A 48 -25.14 -9.04 -1.32
CA ASN A 48 -26.32 -8.29 -0.86
C ASN A 48 -26.03 -7.45 0.39
N CYS A 49 -24.95 -6.69 0.36
CA CYS A 49 -24.45 -5.84 1.45
C CYS A 49 -24.28 -4.38 1.02
N LYS A 50 -23.86 -3.54 1.95
CA LYS A 50 -23.40 -2.17 1.69
C LYS A 50 -21.95 -2.07 2.16
N VAL A 51 -21.08 -1.54 1.31
CA VAL A 51 -19.70 -1.16 1.68
C VAL A 51 -19.62 0.35 1.83
N VAL A 52 -19.09 0.81 2.95
CA VAL A 52 -18.68 2.20 3.18
C VAL A 52 -17.17 2.22 2.98
N TYR A 53 -16.73 2.76 1.86
CA TYR A 53 -15.33 2.83 1.48
C TYR A 53 -14.80 4.23 1.70
N GLU A 54 -13.73 4.34 2.48
CA GLU A 54 -13.01 5.58 2.75
C GLU A 54 -11.53 5.40 2.45
N THR A 55 -10.85 6.51 2.15
CA THR A 55 -9.41 6.50 1.85
C THR A 55 -8.63 7.37 2.83
N PHE A 56 -7.35 7.02 3.01
CA PHE A 56 -6.37 7.78 3.80
C PHE A 56 -5.17 8.19 2.92
N ASP A 57 -4.56 9.30 3.28
CA ASP A 57 -3.39 9.81 2.57
C ASP A 57 -2.07 9.17 3.06
N SER A 58 -2.06 8.67 4.31
CA SER A 58 -0.90 8.00 4.90
C SER A 58 -1.30 7.01 6.00
N ASN A 59 -0.45 6.01 6.25
CA ASN A 59 -0.63 5.08 7.36
C ASN A 59 -0.72 5.82 8.72
N GLU A 60 -0.01 6.91 8.88
CA GLU A 60 0.00 7.74 10.09
C GLU A 60 -1.35 8.44 10.30
N THR A 61 -1.97 8.98 9.24
CA THR A 61 -3.31 9.58 9.32
C THR A 61 -4.38 8.54 9.59
N MET A 62 -4.28 7.37 8.95
CA MET A 62 -5.14 6.21 9.22
C MET A 62 -5.05 5.80 10.70
N TYR A 63 -3.83 5.63 11.22
CA TYR A 63 -3.60 5.26 12.61
C TYR A 63 -4.16 6.28 13.60
N THR A 64 -3.94 7.57 13.36
CA THR A 64 -4.48 8.67 14.18
C THR A 64 -6.01 8.62 14.23
N LYS A 65 -6.65 8.31 13.11
CA LYS A 65 -8.10 8.19 13.03
C LYS A 65 -8.62 6.98 13.83
N LEU A 66 -7.92 5.85 13.81
CA LEU A 66 -8.23 4.70 14.66
C LEU A 66 -8.08 5.04 16.14
N GLN A 67 -7.02 5.75 16.53
CA GLN A 67 -6.80 6.22 17.90
C GLN A 67 -7.92 7.16 18.38
N SER A 68 -8.48 7.97 17.50
CA SER A 68 -9.60 8.86 17.83
C SER A 68 -10.93 8.14 18.02
N GLY A 69 -10.95 6.81 17.84
CA GLY A 69 -12.12 5.97 18.07
C GLY A 69 -12.91 5.60 16.82
N ALA A 70 -12.47 6.00 15.63
CA ALA A 70 -13.12 5.59 14.39
C ALA A 70 -13.18 4.06 14.26
N GLU A 71 -14.26 3.57 13.68
CA GLU A 71 -14.53 2.14 13.55
C GLU A 71 -14.56 1.75 12.08
N TYR A 72 -13.67 0.84 11.74
CA TYR A 72 -13.60 0.17 10.45
C TYR A 72 -13.59 -1.35 10.64
N ASP A 73 -14.04 -2.10 9.64
CA ASP A 73 -14.05 -3.55 9.65
C ASP A 73 -12.78 -4.11 9.01
N VAL A 74 -12.46 -3.64 7.81
CA VAL A 74 -11.25 -4.00 7.06
C VAL A 74 -10.43 -2.74 6.81
N ILE A 75 -9.14 -2.82 7.06
CA ILE A 75 -8.18 -1.77 6.70
C ILE A 75 -7.03 -2.39 5.90
N ILE A 76 -6.38 -1.58 5.05
CA ILE A 76 -5.33 -2.05 4.15
C ILE A 76 -4.06 -1.20 4.36
N PRO A 77 -3.33 -1.44 5.46
CA PRO A 77 -2.09 -0.74 5.78
C PRO A 77 -0.85 -1.43 5.22
N SER A 78 0.28 -0.73 5.28
CA SER A 78 1.59 -1.26 4.97
C SER A 78 2.17 -2.07 6.14
N ASP A 79 3.16 -2.89 5.85
CA ASP A 79 3.85 -3.83 6.73
C ASP A 79 4.23 -3.26 8.11
N TYR A 80 4.98 -2.16 8.17
CA TYR A 80 5.39 -1.54 9.44
C TYR A 80 4.21 -1.05 10.29
N MET A 81 3.13 -0.65 9.65
CA MET A 81 1.91 -0.24 10.35
C MET A 81 1.12 -1.46 10.81
N ILE A 82 1.12 -2.56 10.04
CA ILE A 82 0.56 -3.84 10.49
C ILE A 82 1.30 -4.32 11.74
N GLU A 83 2.65 -4.28 11.75
CA GLU A 83 3.46 -4.62 12.93
C GLU A 83 3.01 -3.83 14.17
N ARG A 84 2.83 -2.52 14.00
CA ARG A 84 2.34 -1.63 15.07
C ARG A 84 0.94 -1.99 15.53
N LEU A 85 0.00 -2.16 14.61
CA LEU A 85 -1.40 -2.49 14.93
C LEU A 85 -1.54 -3.85 15.64
N ILE A 86 -0.68 -4.82 15.31
CA ILE A 86 -0.59 -6.11 16.02
C ILE A 86 -0.08 -5.88 17.44
N SER A 87 1.02 -5.15 17.60
CA SER A 87 1.64 -4.91 18.90
C SER A 87 0.76 -4.14 19.87
N GLU A 88 -0.09 -3.27 19.33
CA GLU A 88 -1.02 -2.43 20.11
C GLU A 88 -2.46 -3.03 20.20
N ASP A 89 -2.64 -4.29 19.76
CA ASP A 89 -3.90 -5.05 19.90
C ASP A 89 -5.11 -4.42 19.16
N TYR A 90 -4.88 -3.82 17.99
CA TYR A 90 -5.94 -3.26 17.14
C TYR A 90 -6.62 -4.28 16.23
N LEU A 91 -6.01 -5.45 16.02
CA LEU A 91 -6.44 -6.43 15.03
C LEU A 91 -7.02 -7.69 15.67
N GLN A 92 -7.89 -8.36 14.95
CA GLN A 92 -8.34 -9.71 15.27
C GLN A 92 -7.78 -10.73 14.27
N PRO A 93 -7.59 -12.00 14.68
CA PRO A 93 -7.03 -13.02 13.81
C PRO A 93 -7.90 -13.28 12.57
N ILE A 94 -7.24 -13.59 11.46
CA ILE A 94 -7.87 -14.12 10.25
C ILE A 94 -8.29 -15.59 10.49
N ASP A 95 -9.53 -15.91 10.21
CA ASP A 95 -9.96 -17.30 10.07
C ASP A 95 -9.65 -17.81 8.65
N TRP A 96 -8.51 -18.43 8.49
CA TRP A 96 -8.05 -18.96 7.22
C TRP A 96 -8.96 -20.04 6.60
N LYS A 97 -9.93 -20.58 7.34
CA LYS A 97 -10.93 -21.48 6.79
C LYS A 97 -11.97 -20.74 5.93
N LEU A 98 -12.14 -19.44 6.19
CA LEU A 98 -13.03 -18.57 5.43
C LEU A 98 -12.36 -17.93 4.21
N ILE A 99 -11.05 -18.05 4.07
CA ILE A 99 -10.28 -17.59 2.90
C ILE A 99 -10.11 -18.78 1.95
N THR A 100 -11.03 -18.90 1.00
CA THR A 100 -11.06 -20.04 0.08
C THR A 100 -9.99 -19.94 -1.00
N ASN A 101 -9.56 -18.73 -1.34
CA ASN A 101 -8.52 -18.43 -2.31
C ASN A 101 -7.09 -18.37 -1.72
N LYS A 102 -6.87 -18.75 -0.47
CA LYS A 102 -5.57 -18.68 0.22
C LYS A 102 -4.42 -19.36 -0.53
N ASP A 103 -4.69 -20.47 -1.18
CA ASP A 103 -3.67 -21.25 -1.92
C ASP A 103 -3.21 -20.54 -3.21
N LYS A 104 -3.88 -19.46 -3.60
CA LYS A 104 -3.50 -18.61 -4.74
C LYS A 104 -2.48 -17.54 -4.35
N ILE A 105 -2.25 -17.29 -3.06
CA ILE A 105 -1.32 -16.28 -2.58
C ILE A 105 0.12 -16.72 -2.85
N ILE A 106 0.96 -15.78 -3.29
CA ILE A 106 2.40 -16.00 -3.49
C ILE A 106 3.02 -16.42 -2.14
N PRO A 107 3.61 -17.63 -2.03
CA PRO A 107 4.10 -18.14 -0.74
C PRO A 107 5.12 -17.25 -0.03
N LYS A 108 5.99 -16.54 -0.77
CA LYS A 108 7.00 -15.65 -0.21
C LYS A 108 6.43 -14.41 0.51
N LEU A 109 5.15 -14.08 0.26
CA LEU A 109 4.45 -12.97 0.91
C LEU A 109 3.77 -13.38 2.23
N LEU A 110 3.79 -14.66 2.56
CA LEU A 110 3.27 -15.19 3.81
C LEU A 110 4.39 -15.31 4.86
N LYS A 111 4.04 -15.23 6.14
CA LYS A 111 4.95 -15.39 7.29
C LYS A 111 6.12 -14.40 7.29
N ASN A 112 5.83 -13.16 6.91
CA ASN A 112 6.79 -12.08 7.01
C ASN A 112 7.09 -11.70 8.47
N ASP A 113 8.23 -11.05 8.73
CA ASP A 113 8.68 -10.66 10.06
C ASP A 113 7.65 -9.88 10.87
N PHE A 114 6.81 -9.07 10.21
CA PHE A 114 5.76 -8.29 10.87
C PHE A 114 4.54 -9.13 11.32
N ASP A 115 4.34 -10.33 10.75
CA ASP A 115 3.30 -11.30 11.13
C ASP A 115 3.80 -12.73 10.87
N PRO A 116 4.76 -13.25 11.67
CA PRO A 116 5.48 -14.50 11.40
C PRO A 116 4.60 -15.74 11.35
N ASP A 117 3.50 -15.72 12.08
CA ASP A 117 2.52 -16.82 12.10
C ASP A 117 1.42 -16.65 11.05
N ASN A 118 1.46 -15.55 10.30
CA ASN A 118 0.44 -15.17 9.33
C ASN A 118 -0.98 -15.16 9.94
N LYS A 119 -1.07 -14.61 11.13
CA LYS A 119 -2.25 -14.67 11.97
C LYS A 119 -3.24 -13.54 11.69
N TYR A 120 -2.76 -12.39 11.26
CA TYR A 120 -3.56 -11.17 11.16
C TYR A 120 -3.67 -10.62 9.75
N THR A 121 -2.77 -11.02 8.84
CA THR A 121 -2.57 -10.37 7.54
C THR A 121 -2.85 -11.29 6.38
N VAL A 122 -3.65 -10.82 5.44
CA VAL A 122 -3.76 -11.41 4.10
C VAL A 122 -3.07 -10.46 3.12
N PRO A 123 -1.98 -10.87 2.45
CA PRO A 123 -1.27 -10.02 1.49
C PRO A 123 -2.20 -9.49 0.38
N TYR A 124 -2.01 -8.23 0.01
CA TYR A 124 -2.81 -7.54 -1.01
C TYR A 124 -1.96 -7.22 -2.24
N TYR A 125 -1.03 -6.29 -2.11
CA TYR A 125 -0.03 -5.94 -3.12
C TYR A 125 1.36 -5.84 -2.49
N TRP A 126 2.39 -5.87 -3.33
CA TRP A 126 3.78 -5.79 -2.89
C TRP A 126 4.64 -5.12 -3.96
N GLY A 127 5.85 -4.72 -3.60
CA GLY A 127 6.77 -4.10 -4.52
C GLY A 127 8.06 -3.64 -3.86
N THR A 128 8.76 -2.77 -4.55
CA THR A 128 10.00 -2.13 -4.10
C THR A 128 9.92 -0.62 -4.31
N VAL A 129 10.91 0.10 -3.78
CA VAL A 129 11.22 1.47 -4.17
C VAL A 129 12.46 1.45 -5.08
N GLY A 130 12.44 2.25 -6.13
CA GLY A 130 13.55 2.32 -7.08
C GLY A 130 13.68 3.69 -7.73
N ILE A 131 14.54 3.75 -8.73
CA ILE A 131 14.78 4.93 -9.55
C ILE A 131 14.12 4.70 -10.91
N LEU A 132 13.09 5.48 -11.20
CA LEU A 132 12.53 5.64 -12.54
C LEU A 132 13.39 6.67 -13.28
N TYR A 133 13.81 6.39 -14.52
CA TYR A 133 14.70 7.27 -15.26
C TYR A 133 14.39 7.31 -16.76
N ASP A 134 14.67 8.44 -17.38
CA ASP A 134 14.59 8.63 -18.84
C ASP A 134 15.88 8.13 -19.50
N LYS A 135 15.78 7.04 -20.27
CA LYS A 135 16.89 6.41 -21.02
C LYS A 135 17.50 7.32 -22.07
N THR A 136 16.80 8.37 -22.50
CA THR A 136 17.31 9.34 -23.48
C THR A 136 18.18 10.43 -22.84
N VAL A 137 18.11 10.59 -21.53
CA VAL A 137 18.78 11.64 -20.75
C VAL A 137 19.84 11.07 -19.83
N VAL A 138 19.54 9.96 -19.15
CA VAL A 138 20.41 9.34 -18.14
C VAL A 138 21.40 8.40 -18.83
N ASP A 139 22.70 8.60 -18.57
CA ASP A 139 23.75 7.73 -19.05
C ASP A 139 23.70 6.38 -18.32
N GLU A 140 23.71 5.29 -19.07
CA GLU A 140 23.65 3.93 -18.53
C GLU A 140 24.82 3.62 -17.57
N ASN A 141 25.99 4.22 -17.80
CA ASN A 141 27.13 4.05 -16.90
C ASN A 141 26.92 4.74 -15.54
N ASP A 142 26.20 5.87 -15.54
CA ASP A 142 25.91 6.59 -14.30
C ASP A 142 24.90 5.80 -13.41
N LEU A 143 24.06 4.94 -14.00
CA LEU A 143 23.16 4.07 -13.23
C LEU A 143 23.89 3.11 -12.27
N LYS A 144 25.16 2.79 -12.54
CA LYS A 144 26.01 1.97 -11.67
C LYS A 144 26.31 2.64 -10.32
N GLU A 145 26.10 3.96 -10.20
CA GLU A 145 26.21 4.67 -8.95
C GLU A 145 25.09 4.29 -7.95
N GLY A 146 24.03 3.65 -8.44
CA GLY A 146 22.88 3.29 -7.61
C GLY A 146 22.22 4.51 -7.00
N TRP A 147 21.95 4.50 -5.69
CA TRP A 147 21.34 5.67 -5.02
C TRP A 147 22.19 6.94 -5.09
N ASN A 148 23.52 6.83 -5.22
CA ASN A 148 24.40 8.01 -5.30
C ASN A 148 24.18 8.83 -6.58
N ILE A 149 23.59 8.26 -7.65
CA ILE A 149 23.25 9.02 -8.88
C ILE A 149 22.35 10.22 -8.56
N LEU A 150 21.54 10.13 -7.49
CA LEU A 150 20.66 11.22 -7.04
C LEU A 150 21.44 12.40 -6.45
N ARG A 151 22.78 12.32 -6.36
CA ARG A 151 23.73 13.37 -5.99
C ARG A 151 24.71 13.70 -7.11
N ASN A 152 24.57 13.06 -8.27
CA ASN A 152 25.42 13.34 -9.43
C ASN A 152 25.03 14.69 -10.05
N LYS A 153 25.92 15.67 -9.90
CA LYS A 153 25.68 17.07 -10.33
C LYS A 153 25.35 17.24 -11.82
N LYS A 154 25.69 16.25 -12.65
CA LYS A 154 25.27 16.19 -14.06
C LYS A 154 23.75 16.31 -14.21
N TYR A 155 22.98 15.83 -13.24
CA TYR A 155 21.51 15.81 -13.23
C TYR A 155 20.91 16.85 -12.27
N SER A 156 21.64 17.90 -11.92
CA SER A 156 21.12 18.94 -11.01
C SER A 156 19.85 19.59 -11.57
N GLY A 157 18.81 19.72 -10.75
CA GLY A 157 17.50 20.22 -11.14
C GLY A 157 16.62 19.20 -11.88
N GLN A 158 17.10 17.95 -12.10
CA GLN A 158 16.46 16.93 -12.92
C GLN A 158 15.93 15.74 -12.11
N ILE A 159 15.62 15.93 -10.83
CA ILE A 159 15.25 14.84 -9.93
C ILE A 159 13.94 15.15 -9.21
N TYR A 160 13.03 14.17 -9.18
CA TYR A 160 11.93 14.09 -8.25
C TYR A 160 12.30 13.15 -7.10
N MET A 161 12.07 13.59 -5.87
CA MET A 161 12.07 12.73 -4.68
C MET A 161 10.64 12.51 -4.23
N TYR A 162 10.33 11.31 -3.73
CA TYR A 162 9.01 11.07 -3.16
C TYR A 162 8.86 11.84 -1.84
N ASP A 163 7.72 12.50 -1.64
CA ASP A 163 7.45 13.29 -0.42
C ASP A 163 7.09 12.40 0.77
N SER A 164 8.03 11.54 1.11
CA SER A 164 7.95 10.58 2.20
C SER A 164 9.22 10.64 3.03
N GLU A 165 9.07 10.86 4.35
CA GLU A 165 10.17 10.79 5.32
C GLU A 165 10.89 9.45 5.23
N ARG A 166 10.14 8.33 5.28
CA ARG A 166 10.70 6.98 5.30
C ARG A 166 11.52 6.69 4.07
N ASP A 167 10.96 6.95 2.90
CA ASP A 167 11.60 6.61 1.63
C ASP A 167 12.81 7.50 1.38
N SER A 168 12.73 8.80 1.71
CA SER A 168 13.87 9.71 1.58
C SER A 168 15.04 9.33 2.49
N PHE A 169 14.76 8.98 3.76
CA PHE A 169 15.79 8.49 4.68
C PHE A 169 16.32 7.12 4.25
N MET A 170 15.46 6.22 3.73
CA MET A 170 15.88 4.93 3.19
C MET A 170 16.92 5.10 2.08
N VAL A 171 16.65 5.98 1.11
CA VAL A 171 17.59 6.29 0.02
C VAL A 171 18.96 6.69 0.56
N ALA A 172 18.99 7.68 1.48
CA ALA A 172 20.23 8.19 2.07
C ALA A 172 20.96 7.13 2.91
N LEU A 173 20.22 6.37 3.74
CA LEU A 173 20.81 5.31 4.58
C LEU A 173 21.39 4.18 3.74
N LYS A 174 20.68 3.75 2.70
CA LYS A 174 21.16 2.69 1.80
C LYS A 174 22.39 3.12 1.02
N ASP A 175 22.44 4.35 0.53
CA ASP A 175 23.63 4.88 -0.13
C ASP A 175 24.84 4.94 0.80
N LEU A 176 24.62 5.25 2.09
CA LEU A 176 25.65 5.25 3.13
C LEU A 176 26.03 3.84 3.64
N GLY A 177 25.34 2.78 3.18
CA GLY A 177 25.58 1.39 3.60
C GLY A 177 24.97 1.03 4.94
N TYR A 178 24.01 1.80 5.44
CA TYR A 178 23.31 1.55 6.70
C TYR A 178 21.98 0.81 6.50
N SER A 179 21.47 0.21 7.57
CA SER A 179 20.12 -0.32 7.61
C SER A 179 19.11 0.84 7.54
N MET A 180 18.07 0.70 6.72
CA MET A 180 16.97 1.67 6.70
C MET A 180 16.14 1.64 8.00
N ASN A 181 16.30 0.61 8.83
CA ASN A 181 15.67 0.43 10.13
C ASN A 181 16.60 0.80 11.30
N THR A 182 17.69 1.53 11.03
CA THR A 182 18.63 1.92 12.08
C THR A 182 17.98 2.69 13.21
N ARG A 183 18.40 2.41 14.44
CA ARG A 183 18.04 3.17 15.65
C ARG A 183 19.20 4.04 16.15
N ASN A 184 20.30 4.05 15.40
CA ASN A 184 21.47 4.87 15.70
C ASN A 184 21.23 6.31 15.22
N LYS A 185 21.15 7.24 16.16
CA LYS A 185 20.91 8.67 15.89
C LYS A 185 22.04 9.32 15.07
N ASP A 186 23.28 8.81 15.18
CA ASP A 186 24.40 9.32 14.37
C ASP A 186 24.26 8.91 12.91
N GLU A 187 23.80 7.69 12.62
CA GLU A 187 23.50 7.24 11.25
C GLU A 187 22.34 8.04 10.65
N LEU A 188 21.26 8.26 11.41
CA LEU A 188 20.16 9.14 11.01
C LEU A 188 20.64 10.57 10.75
N LYS A 189 21.57 11.07 11.55
CA LYS A 189 22.18 12.40 11.33
C LYS A 189 23.01 12.45 10.06
N GLN A 190 23.73 11.38 9.73
CA GLN A 190 24.49 11.28 8.49
C GLN A 190 23.55 11.24 7.28
N ALA A 191 22.45 10.47 7.35
CA ALA A 191 21.42 10.44 6.31
C ALA A 191 20.77 11.84 6.12
N TYR A 192 20.48 12.54 7.21
CA TYR A 192 20.02 13.93 7.15
C TYR A 192 21.04 14.83 6.42
N ASN A 193 22.33 14.74 6.74
CA ASN A 193 23.37 15.54 6.07
C ASN A 193 23.45 15.21 4.57
N TRP A 194 23.27 13.94 4.20
CA TRP A 194 23.18 13.47 2.81
C TRP A 194 22.02 14.17 2.09
N LEU A 195 20.82 14.21 2.68
CA LEU A 195 19.63 14.87 2.11
C LEU A 195 19.81 16.38 2.00
N ILE A 196 20.42 17.04 2.99
CA ILE A 196 20.74 18.48 2.94
C ILE A 196 21.72 18.78 1.82
N GLU A 197 22.79 17.98 1.67
CA GLU A 197 23.72 18.15 0.56
C GLU A 197 23.05 17.96 -0.80
N GLN A 198 22.16 16.96 -0.92
CA GLN A 198 21.34 16.76 -2.12
C GLN A 198 20.48 17.99 -2.39
N ASN A 199 19.77 18.52 -1.41
CA ASN A 199 18.95 19.73 -1.58
C ASN A 199 19.78 20.91 -2.09
N ASN A 200 20.96 21.12 -1.52
CA ASN A 200 21.83 22.23 -1.91
C ASN A 200 22.40 22.10 -3.33
N THR A 201 22.75 20.89 -3.73
CA THR A 201 23.50 20.66 -4.99
C THR A 201 22.60 20.24 -6.13
N MET A 202 21.53 19.47 -5.86
CA MET A 202 20.69 18.86 -6.87
C MET A 202 19.33 19.54 -7.01
N LYS A 203 18.88 20.29 -5.99
CA LYS A 203 17.57 20.97 -5.98
C LYS A 203 16.42 20.03 -6.38
N PRO A 204 16.27 18.88 -5.70
CA PRO A 204 15.19 17.94 -6.02
C PRO A 204 13.84 18.60 -5.74
N VAL A 205 12.81 18.15 -6.47
CA VAL A 205 11.42 18.50 -6.18
C VAL A 205 10.77 17.31 -5.48
N TYR A 206 10.20 17.55 -4.32
CA TYR A 206 9.45 16.54 -3.58
C TYR A 206 8.02 16.48 -4.10
N VAL A 207 7.56 15.30 -4.49
CA VAL A 207 6.29 15.06 -5.18
C VAL A 207 5.53 13.88 -4.55
N GLY A 208 4.22 13.87 -4.72
CA GLY A 208 3.35 12.74 -4.42
C GLY A 208 3.02 11.95 -5.70
N ASP A 209 1.77 11.52 -5.82
CA ASP A 209 1.28 10.68 -6.94
C ASP A 209 1.33 11.40 -8.30
N ASP A 210 1.40 12.73 -8.31
CA ASP A 210 1.63 13.54 -9.52
C ASP A 210 2.98 13.26 -10.22
N VAL A 211 3.88 12.52 -9.57
CA VAL A 211 5.15 12.08 -10.16
C VAL A 211 4.96 11.27 -11.46
N MET A 212 3.89 10.48 -11.53
CA MET A 212 3.62 9.64 -12.71
C MET A 212 3.40 10.50 -13.96
N ASP A 213 2.46 11.43 -13.93
CA ASP A 213 2.18 12.33 -15.06
C ASP A 213 3.39 13.18 -15.43
N ASN A 214 4.13 13.65 -14.43
CA ASN A 214 5.34 14.43 -14.64
C ASN A 214 6.44 13.62 -15.34
N MET A 215 6.62 12.35 -15.00
CA MET A 215 7.63 11.50 -15.64
C MET A 215 7.18 11.02 -17.01
N ILE A 216 5.92 10.69 -17.23
CA ILE A 216 5.36 10.38 -18.57
C ILE A 216 5.63 11.53 -19.53
N SER A 217 5.48 12.76 -19.07
CA SER A 217 5.73 13.99 -19.85
C SER A 217 7.22 14.31 -20.05
N GLY A 218 8.14 13.57 -19.44
CA GLY A 218 9.58 13.80 -19.58
C GLY A 218 10.08 15.09 -18.92
N ASN A 219 9.41 15.56 -17.87
CA ASN A 219 9.73 16.83 -17.23
C ASN A 219 11.07 16.82 -16.47
N LYS A 220 11.55 15.64 -16.05
CA LYS A 220 12.85 15.46 -15.37
C LYS A 220 13.48 14.13 -15.77
N ALA A 221 14.78 14.00 -15.49
CA ALA A 221 15.57 12.83 -15.84
C ALA A 221 15.29 11.62 -14.96
N MET A 222 15.01 11.83 -13.67
CA MET A 222 14.86 10.74 -12.69
C MET A 222 13.82 11.06 -11.62
N ALA A 223 13.24 9.98 -11.06
CA ALA A 223 12.37 10.05 -9.91
C ALA A 223 12.58 8.85 -8.98
N VAL A 224 12.50 9.05 -7.68
CA VAL A 224 12.36 7.96 -6.70
C VAL A 224 10.88 7.62 -6.61
N VAL A 225 10.51 6.38 -6.95
CA VAL A 225 9.12 5.92 -7.03
C VAL A 225 8.97 4.49 -6.55
N TYR A 226 7.74 4.09 -6.25
CA TYR A 226 7.38 2.69 -6.05
C TYR A 226 7.41 1.95 -7.40
N SER A 227 7.69 0.65 -7.37
CA SER A 227 7.81 -0.17 -8.58
C SER A 227 6.55 -0.20 -9.43
N GLY A 228 5.36 -0.16 -8.81
CA GLY A 228 4.09 -0.08 -9.54
C GLY A 228 3.93 1.22 -10.31
N ASP A 229 4.28 2.37 -9.71
CA ASP A 229 4.28 3.67 -10.41
C ASP A 229 5.28 3.65 -11.56
N GLY A 230 6.47 3.08 -11.31
CA GLY A 230 7.49 2.88 -12.36
C GLY A 230 6.97 2.02 -13.50
N SER A 231 6.27 0.93 -13.18
CA SER A 231 5.66 0.04 -14.17
C SER A 231 4.61 0.76 -15.01
N TYR A 232 3.73 1.52 -14.37
CA TYR A 232 2.71 2.31 -15.06
C TYR A 232 3.34 3.33 -16.02
N VAL A 233 4.31 4.11 -15.56
CA VAL A 233 4.98 5.13 -16.38
C VAL A 233 5.71 4.49 -17.58
N ILE A 234 6.35 3.33 -17.40
CA ILE A 234 7.05 2.63 -18.49
C ILE A 234 6.07 2.12 -19.55
N ASN A 235 4.87 1.69 -19.15
CA ASN A 235 3.84 1.27 -20.10
C ASN A 235 3.31 2.45 -20.94
N GLU A 236 3.30 3.67 -20.39
CA GLU A 236 2.86 4.88 -21.08
C GLU A 236 4.00 5.57 -21.86
N ASN A 237 5.26 5.30 -21.52
CA ASN A 237 6.42 5.92 -22.16
C ASN A 237 7.60 4.94 -22.22
N ASP A 238 7.84 4.35 -23.40
CA ASP A 238 8.90 3.38 -23.67
C ASP A 238 10.33 3.91 -23.43
N ASN A 239 10.51 5.22 -23.33
CA ASN A 239 11.81 5.81 -23.02
C ASN A 239 12.18 5.70 -21.55
N MET A 240 11.25 5.32 -20.70
CA MET A 240 11.50 5.17 -19.28
C MET A 240 12.11 3.80 -18.95
N GLY A 241 12.91 3.78 -17.90
CA GLY A 241 13.48 2.58 -17.29
C GLY A 241 13.34 2.63 -15.76
N PHE A 242 13.46 1.49 -15.13
CA PHE A 242 13.38 1.37 -13.67
C PHE A 242 14.56 0.55 -13.13
N LEU A 243 15.16 1.02 -12.04
CA LEU A 243 16.32 0.40 -11.40
C LEU A 243 16.06 0.28 -9.89
N VAL A 244 16.28 -0.92 -9.34
CA VAL A 244 16.46 -1.12 -7.90
C VAL A 244 17.96 -1.16 -7.63
N PRO A 245 18.53 -0.18 -6.90
CA PRO A 245 19.98 -0.10 -6.68
C PRO A 245 20.58 -1.27 -5.87
N ASP A 246 21.80 -1.67 -6.20
CA ASP A 246 22.54 -2.77 -5.53
C ASP A 246 22.86 -2.47 -4.04
N GLN A 247 22.77 -1.22 -3.61
CA GLN A 247 22.85 -0.84 -2.19
C GLN A 247 21.67 -1.37 -1.37
N GLY A 248 20.65 -1.93 -2.02
CA GLY A 248 19.41 -2.38 -1.42
C GLY A 248 18.34 -1.31 -1.36
N SER A 249 17.13 -1.74 -1.12
CA SER A 249 15.94 -0.89 -1.07
C SER A 249 14.92 -1.44 -0.10
N ASN A 250 13.80 -0.73 0.03
CA ASN A 250 12.60 -1.20 0.69
C ASN A 250 11.89 -2.24 -0.20
N VAL A 251 11.61 -3.41 0.36
CA VAL A 251 10.66 -4.39 -0.19
C VAL A 251 9.44 -4.35 0.70
N TRP A 252 8.34 -3.85 0.21
CA TRP A 252 7.14 -3.65 1.00
C TRP A 252 6.03 -4.64 0.62
N THR A 253 5.15 -4.90 1.59
CA THR A 253 3.92 -5.67 1.40
C THR A 253 2.79 -4.97 2.13
N ASP A 254 1.74 -4.63 1.40
CA ASP A 254 0.50 -4.16 1.99
C ASP A 254 -0.44 -5.33 2.22
N GLY A 255 -1.21 -5.28 3.29
CA GLY A 255 -2.07 -6.37 3.67
C GLY A 255 -3.46 -5.94 4.08
N MET A 256 -4.43 -6.79 3.75
CA MET A 256 -5.79 -6.68 4.26
C MET A 256 -5.84 -7.27 5.67
N VAL A 257 -6.29 -6.47 6.63
CA VAL A 257 -6.41 -6.89 8.04
C VAL A 257 -7.80 -6.55 8.57
N ILE A 258 -8.27 -7.33 9.56
CA ILE A 258 -9.58 -7.14 10.19
C ILE A 258 -9.36 -6.47 11.54
N THR A 259 -10.03 -5.34 11.77
CA THR A 259 -9.89 -4.62 13.03
C THR A 259 -10.60 -5.36 14.16
N LYS A 260 -10.15 -5.15 15.40
CA LYS A 260 -10.75 -5.74 16.61
C LYS A 260 -12.20 -5.29 16.83
N LYS A 261 -12.58 -4.15 16.28
CA LYS A 261 -13.95 -3.61 16.37
C LYS A 261 -14.92 -4.18 15.33
N CYS A 262 -14.43 -4.91 14.33
CA CYS A 262 -15.28 -5.55 13.33
C CYS A 262 -16.23 -6.55 13.97
N LYS A 263 -17.53 -6.35 13.74
CA LYS A 263 -18.59 -7.23 14.26
C LYS A 263 -19.07 -8.26 13.24
N ASN A 264 -18.99 -7.92 11.95
CA ASN A 264 -19.37 -8.83 10.85
C ASN A 264 -18.12 -9.46 10.23
N THR A 265 -17.45 -10.29 11.02
CA THR A 265 -16.19 -10.94 10.61
C THR A 265 -16.38 -11.82 9.40
N LYS A 266 -17.54 -12.47 9.24
CA LYS A 266 -17.82 -13.28 8.03
C LYS A 266 -17.81 -12.43 6.77
N LEU A 267 -18.49 -11.28 6.76
CA LEU A 267 -18.51 -10.39 5.61
C LEU A 267 -17.13 -9.79 5.32
N ALA A 268 -16.35 -9.48 6.37
CA ALA A 268 -14.98 -9.03 6.24
C ALA A 268 -14.09 -10.07 5.55
N HIS A 269 -14.19 -11.34 5.94
CA HIS A 269 -13.46 -12.43 5.28
C HIS A 269 -13.92 -12.65 3.85
N GLN A 270 -15.22 -12.54 3.57
CA GLN A 270 -15.75 -12.60 2.20
C GLN A 270 -15.19 -11.48 1.31
N PHE A 271 -15.07 -10.27 1.84
CA PHE A 271 -14.45 -9.16 1.13
C PHE A 271 -12.97 -9.43 0.80
N ILE A 272 -12.22 -9.90 1.79
CA ILE A 272 -10.81 -10.26 1.61
C ILE A 272 -10.67 -11.41 0.58
N ASP A 273 -11.47 -12.45 0.70
CA ASP A 273 -11.43 -13.61 -0.21
C ASP A 273 -11.83 -13.23 -1.65
N TYR A 274 -12.78 -12.30 -1.80
CA TYR A 274 -13.21 -11.77 -3.09
C TYR A 274 -12.05 -11.11 -3.85
N PHE A 275 -11.23 -10.29 -3.18
CA PHE A 275 -10.06 -9.65 -3.78
C PHE A 275 -8.89 -10.61 -4.06
N LEU A 276 -8.96 -11.85 -3.60
CA LEU A 276 -8.02 -12.94 -3.96
C LEU A 276 -8.51 -13.80 -5.12
N SER A 277 -9.73 -13.61 -5.63
CA SER A 277 -10.18 -14.31 -6.82
C SER A 277 -9.47 -13.78 -8.06
N TYR A 278 -9.26 -14.64 -9.08
CA TYR A 278 -8.44 -14.27 -10.24
C TYR A 278 -8.99 -13.04 -10.97
N ASP A 279 -10.25 -13.07 -11.38
CA ASP A 279 -10.86 -12.01 -12.21
C ASP A 279 -10.86 -10.65 -11.48
N VAL A 280 -11.16 -10.66 -10.18
CA VAL A 280 -11.15 -9.44 -9.34
C VAL A 280 -9.72 -8.91 -9.15
N ALA A 281 -8.77 -9.79 -8.84
CA ALA A 281 -7.38 -9.42 -8.65
C ALA A 281 -6.75 -8.93 -9.96
N GLU A 282 -7.09 -9.54 -11.11
CA GLU A 282 -6.63 -9.10 -12.43
C GLU A 282 -7.14 -7.70 -12.75
N GLN A 283 -8.45 -7.46 -12.67
CA GLN A 283 -9.04 -6.15 -12.93
C GLN A 283 -8.47 -5.08 -12.00
N ASN A 284 -8.32 -5.40 -10.72
CA ASN A 284 -7.77 -4.48 -9.75
C ASN A 284 -6.28 -4.17 -10.02
N THR A 285 -5.51 -5.16 -10.44
CA THR A 285 -4.10 -5.00 -10.82
C THR A 285 -3.94 -4.12 -12.06
N ASP A 286 -4.79 -4.32 -13.07
CA ASP A 286 -4.82 -3.49 -14.28
C ASP A 286 -5.13 -2.01 -13.96
N TYR A 287 -6.02 -1.79 -12.99
CA TYR A 287 -6.38 -0.44 -12.54
C TYR A 287 -5.25 0.26 -11.76
N ILE A 288 -4.57 -0.45 -10.84
CA ILE A 288 -3.61 0.18 -9.91
C ILE A 288 -2.14 0.03 -10.34
N GLY A 289 -1.80 -0.90 -11.21
CA GLY A 289 -0.45 -1.09 -11.75
C GLY A 289 0.56 -1.79 -10.83
N TYR A 290 0.18 -2.23 -9.63
CA TYR A 290 1.08 -2.86 -8.66
C TYR A 290 1.09 -4.38 -8.73
N ASP A 291 2.15 -5.02 -8.23
CA ASP A 291 2.29 -6.48 -8.23
C ASP A 291 1.31 -7.13 -7.26
N SER A 292 0.41 -7.95 -7.81
CA SER A 292 -0.62 -8.67 -7.05
C SER A 292 -0.01 -9.71 -6.11
N ALA A 293 -0.62 -9.92 -4.95
CA ALA A 293 -0.33 -11.06 -4.10
C ALA A 293 -0.90 -12.38 -4.65
N VAL A 294 -1.81 -12.33 -5.63
CA VAL A 294 -2.36 -13.51 -6.31
C VAL A 294 -1.37 -13.99 -7.37
N LYS A 295 -0.78 -15.17 -7.15
CA LYS A 295 0.31 -15.71 -7.95
C LYS A 295 0.06 -15.72 -9.45
N SER A 296 -1.08 -16.25 -9.88
CA SER A 296 -1.42 -16.36 -11.30
C SER A 296 -1.64 -15.01 -11.98
N VAL A 297 -2.17 -14.03 -11.24
CA VAL A 297 -2.31 -12.64 -11.73
C VAL A 297 -0.95 -11.98 -11.86
N TYR A 298 -0.11 -12.09 -10.82
CA TYR A 298 1.28 -11.60 -10.86
C TYR A 298 2.06 -12.18 -12.04
N GLU A 299 1.96 -13.51 -12.25
CA GLU A 299 2.65 -14.19 -13.35
C GLU A 299 2.14 -13.72 -14.72
N TYR A 300 0.84 -13.48 -14.87
CA TYR A 300 0.24 -12.94 -16.09
C TYR A 300 0.78 -11.54 -16.41
N PHE A 301 0.72 -10.61 -15.46
CA PHE A 301 1.23 -9.25 -15.71
C PHE A 301 2.73 -9.25 -16.00
N LYS A 302 3.53 -9.96 -15.22
CA LYS A 302 4.98 -10.01 -15.39
C LYS A 302 5.44 -10.64 -16.71
N ASN A 303 4.80 -11.70 -17.14
CA ASN A 303 5.29 -12.51 -18.27
C ASN A 303 4.57 -12.24 -19.59
N ASP A 304 3.36 -11.67 -19.53
CA ASP A 304 2.50 -11.43 -20.69
C ASP A 304 2.13 -9.95 -20.85
N ALA A 305 1.29 -9.40 -19.98
CA ALA A 305 0.74 -8.05 -20.17
C ALA A 305 1.80 -6.95 -20.08
N TYR A 306 2.75 -7.06 -19.14
CA TYR A 306 3.85 -6.12 -18.91
C TYR A 306 5.22 -6.77 -19.13
N ALA A 307 5.28 -7.74 -20.04
CA ALA A 307 6.51 -8.48 -20.32
C ALA A 307 7.66 -7.52 -20.70
N GLY A 308 8.78 -7.66 -19.99
CA GLY A 308 9.96 -6.81 -20.19
C GLY A 308 9.92 -5.46 -19.45
N ASN A 309 8.84 -5.13 -18.75
CA ASN A 309 8.76 -3.94 -17.91
C ASN A 309 9.51 -4.18 -16.57
N PRO A 310 10.63 -3.48 -16.31
CA PRO A 310 11.44 -3.71 -15.10
C PRO A 310 10.77 -3.25 -13.80
N GLY A 311 9.71 -2.43 -13.88
CA GLY A 311 8.90 -2.03 -12.73
C GLY A 311 7.92 -3.12 -12.28
N CYS A 312 7.56 -4.05 -13.19
CA CYS A 312 6.68 -5.18 -12.87
C CYS A 312 7.50 -6.39 -12.41
N GLY A 313 7.27 -6.84 -11.20
CA GLY A 313 7.97 -7.99 -10.61
C GLY A 313 9.48 -7.78 -10.48
N PRO A 314 9.93 -6.69 -9.85
CA PRO A 314 11.35 -6.42 -9.68
C PRO A 314 12.03 -7.53 -8.88
N ASP A 315 13.33 -7.74 -9.11
CA ASP A 315 14.12 -8.70 -8.36
C ASP A 315 14.28 -8.24 -6.90
N THR A 316 13.73 -9.01 -5.98
CA THR A 316 13.82 -8.76 -4.54
C THR A 316 14.84 -9.65 -3.83
N SER A 317 15.67 -10.40 -4.57
CA SER A 317 16.61 -11.35 -4.01
C SER A 317 17.86 -10.73 -3.38
N ASN A 318 18.11 -9.43 -3.60
CA ASN A 318 19.26 -8.75 -3.01
C ASN A 318 19.18 -8.79 -1.48
N PRO A 319 20.20 -9.39 -0.80
CA PRO A 319 20.19 -9.54 0.66
C PRO A 319 20.28 -8.21 1.43
N LYS A 320 20.57 -7.11 0.74
CA LYS A 320 20.56 -5.77 1.33
C LYS A 320 19.19 -5.13 1.33
N ASN A 321 18.21 -5.72 0.66
CA ASN A 321 16.81 -5.27 0.74
C ASN A 321 16.26 -5.50 2.15
N GLU A 322 15.43 -4.59 2.59
CA GLU A 322 14.80 -4.67 3.91
C GLU A 322 13.30 -4.34 3.81
N VAL A 323 12.55 -4.78 4.81
CA VAL A 323 11.17 -4.36 5.07
C VAL A 323 11.22 -3.30 6.16
N PHE A 324 10.42 -2.24 6.06
CA PHE A 324 10.31 -1.27 7.14
C PHE A 324 9.76 -1.91 8.41
N LYS A 325 10.32 -1.51 9.55
CA LYS A 325 9.87 -1.93 10.88
C LYS A 325 9.28 -0.73 11.63
N ASP A 326 8.34 -1.01 12.52
CA ASP A 326 7.89 0.02 13.45
C ASP A 326 9.04 0.44 14.37
N GLN A 327 9.22 1.75 14.50
CA GLN A 327 10.34 2.32 15.25
C GLN A 327 9.90 2.79 16.65
N PRO A 328 10.78 2.75 17.65
CA PRO A 328 10.52 3.38 18.95
C PRO A 328 10.15 4.85 18.81
N GLN A 329 9.31 5.35 19.72
CA GLN A 329 8.78 6.72 19.64
C GLN A 329 9.86 7.80 19.64
N ASP A 330 10.96 7.61 20.38
CA ASP A 330 12.08 8.55 20.42
C ASP A 330 12.83 8.60 19.09
N ILE A 331 12.92 7.50 18.35
CA ILE A 331 13.51 7.43 17.01
C ILE A 331 12.59 8.09 15.99
N LYS A 332 11.28 7.77 16.03
CA LYS A 332 10.28 8.44 15.17
C LYS A 332 10.33 9.96 15.34
N ALA A 333 10.28 10.43 16.59
CA ALA A 333 10.34 11.87 16.89
C ALA A 333 11.66 12.52 16.40
N TYR A 334 12.79 11.82 16.54
CA TYR A 334 14.07 12.32 16.08
C TYR A 334 14.12 12.42 14.55
N SER A 335 13.74 11.35 13.85
CA SER A 335 13.69 11.29 12.39
C SER A 335 12.76 12.37 11.82
N SER A 336 11.53 12.51 12.34
CA SER A 336 10.59 13.55 11.92
C SER A 336 11.09 14.96 12.17
N SER A 337 11.86 15.17 13.25
CA SER A 337 12.49 16.47 13.50
C SER A 337 13.57 16.83 12.47
N LEU A 338 14.30 15.81 11.98
CA LEU A 338 15.29 15.98 10.91
C LEU A 338 14.59 16.19 9.55
N TRP A 339 13.54 15.42 9.28
CA TRP A 339 12.74 15.56 8.05
C TRP A 339 12.14 16.95 7.90
N THR A 340 11.56 17.49 8.96
CA THR A 340 11.07 18.88 8.98
C THR A 340 12.14 19.89 8.56
N LYS A 341 13.38 19.67 8.97
CA LYS A 341 14.52 20.53 8.58
C LYS A 341 14.92 20.32 7.12
N VAL A 342 14.85 19.08 6.60
CA VAL A 342 15.08 18.80 5.17
C VAL A 342 14.07 19.55 4.31
N LYS A 343 12.78 19.50 4.68
CA LYS A 343 11.69 20.14 3.93
C LYS A 343 11.69 21.68 4.02
N SER A 344 12.28 22.23 5.06
CA SER A 344 12.39 23.70 5.25
C SER A 344 13.69 24.30 4.71
N HIS A 345 14.59 23.49 4.19
CA HIS A 345 15.88 23.89 3.64
C HIS A 345 15.77 24.15 2.14
#